data_0a6459c81d562554ae5b9b786fcbe61c
#
_entry.id   0a6459c81d562554ae5b9b786fcbe61c
#
_cell.length_a   1.000
_cell.length_b   1.000
_cell.length_c   1.000
_cell.angle_alpha   90.00
_cell.angle_beta   90.00
_cell.angle_gamma   90.00
#
_symmetry.space_group_name_H-M   'P 1'
#
loop_
_entity.id
_entity.type
_entity.pdbx_description
1 polymer ?
#
loop_
_entity_poly.entity_id
_entity_poly.type
_entity_poly.pdbx_seq_one_letter_code
_entity_poly.pdbx_strand_id
1 'polypeptide(L)'
;MLIEVLKSKIHRVTVTAAELHYIGSITLDKLLIEAANLVVGEKVQVVNINNGERLETYVIEGKSGSGEVTLNGPAARKVQQGDVIIIISYAQMEMERAKVFNPTLIFPNEKNNLLE
;
A
#
# COMPACT_ATOMS: atom_id res chain seq x y z
N MET A 1 25.44 9.10 7.39
CA MET A 1 24.12 9.72 7.68
C MET A 1 23.02 8.84 7.11
N LEU A 2 22.17 8.33 7.96
CA LEU A 2 21.00 7.56 7.53
C LEU A 2 19.89 8.51 7.11
N ILE A 3 19.28 8.24 5.97
CA ILE A 3 18.10 8.99 5.51
C ILE A 3 16.99 8.00 5.15
N GLU A 4 15.77 8.49 5.21
CA GLU A 4 14.59 7.69 4.84
C GLU A 4 14.25 8.02 3.39
N VAL A 5 14.13 6.98 2.56
CA VAL A 5 13.86 7.15 1.14
C VAL A 5 12.72 6.26 0.70
N LEU A 6 12.13 6.59 -0.42
CA LEU A 6 11.09 5.78 -1.05
C LEU A 6 11.64 4.40 -1.38
N LYS A 7 11.04 3.36 -0.80
CA LYS A 7 11.38 1.96 -1.09
C LYS A 7 10.48 1.40 -2.18
N SER A 8 9.15 1.54 -2.01
CA SER A 8 8.21 1.05 -3.00
C SER A 8 6.90 1.83 -2.97
N LYS A 9 6.18 1.75 -4.08
CA LYS A 9 4.92 2.45 -4.23
C LYS A 9 3.98 1.63 -5.11
N ILE A 10 2.75 1.44 -4.61
CA ILE A 10 1.65 0.93 -5.43
C ILE A 10 0.83 2.17 -5.81
N HIS A 11 0.92 2.55 -7.08
CA HIS A 11 0.32 3.80 -7.53
C HIS A 11 -1.09 3.57 -8.06
N ARG A 12 -2.08 4.01 -7.27
CA ARG A 12 -3.50 4.06 -7.67
C ARG A 12 -4.15 2.68 -7.77
N VAL A 13 -4.57 2.17 -6.62
CA VAL A 13 -5.44 1.00 -6.54
C VAL A 13 -6.78 1.42 -5.95
N THR A 14 -7.83 0.67 -6.27
CA THR A 14 -9.18 0.97 -5.81
C THR A 14 -9.49 0.16 -4.54
N VAL A 15 -9.98 0.83 -3.50
CA VAL A 15 -10.39 0.18 -2.27
C VAL A 15 -11.58 -0.73 -2.55
N THR A 16 -11.45 -2.02 -2.22
CA THR A 16 -12.50 -3.01 -2.45
C THR A 16 -13.43 -3.17 -1.25
N ALA A 17 -12.95 -2.87 -0.04
CA ALA A 17 -13.78 -2.95 1.16
C ALA A 17 -13.15 -2.15 2.30
N ALA A 18 -13.98 -1.80 3.28
CA ALA A 18 -13.57 -1.14 4.51
C ALA A 18 -14.22 -1.87 5.68
N GLU A 19 -13.39 -2.51 6.53
CA GLU A 19 -13.86 -3.41 7.60
C GLU A 19 -13.50 -2.83 8.97
N LEU A 20 -14.40 -1.98 9.49
CA LEU A 20 -14.17 -1.24 10.74
C LEU A 20 -13.85 -2.13 11.94
N HIS A 21 -14.48 -3.28 12.03
CA HIS A 21 -14.38 -4.16 13.21
C HIS A 21 -13.33 -5.26 13.08
N TYR A 22 -12.49 -5.19 12.09
CA TYR A 22 -11.37 -6.11 11.95
C TYR A 22 -10.10 -5.50 12.56
N ILE A 23 -9.06 -6.32 12.76
CA ILE A 23 -7.77 -5.87 13.29
C ILE A 23 -7.16 -4.84 12.34
N GLY A 24 -6.74 -3.68 12.88
CA GLY A 24 -6.19 -2.59 12.07
C GLY A 24 -5.05 -3.04 11.18
N SER A 25 -5.19 -2.80 9.87
CA SER A 25 -4.22 -3.25 8.85
C SER A 25 -4.74 -2.86 7.48
N ILE A 26 -3.94 -3.14 6.45
CA ILE A 26 -4.43 -3.12 5.08
C ILE A 26 -4.22 -4.50 4.47
N THR A 27 -5.31 -5.12 4.00
CA THR A 27 -5.24 -6.40 3.31
C THR A 27 -5.01 -6.14 1.83
N LEU A 28 -3.94 -6.71 1.29
CA LEU A 28 -3.58 -6.55 -0.12
C LEU A 28 -3.49 -7.91 -0.79
N ASP A 29 -3.94 -7.97 -2.03
CA ASP A 29 -3.72 -9.14 -2.90
C ASP A 29 -2.24 -9.53 -2.81
N LYS A 30 -1.98 -10.82 -2.58
CA LYS A 30 -0.61 -11.35 -2.48
C LYS A 30 0.26 -10.97 -3.67
N LEU A 31 -0.31 -10.93 -4.88
CA LEU A 31 0.45 -10.56 -6.08
C LEU A 31 0.91 -9.10 -6.03
N LEU A 32 0.10 -8.22 -5.45
CA LEU A 32 0.49 -6.81 -5.27
C LEU A 32 1.63 -6.68 -4.26
N ILE A 33 1.54 -7.44 -3.17
CA ILE A 33 2.60 -7.44 -2.13
C ILE A 33 3.92 -7.86 -2.75
N GLU A 34 3.92 -8.97 -3.48
CA GLU A 34 5.14 -9.49 -4.10
C GLU A 34 5.70 -8.54 -5.16
N ALA A 35 4.83 -8.03 -6.05
CA ALA A 35 5.26 -7.13 -7.12
C ALA A 35 5.82 -5.82 -6.58
N ALA A 36 5.27 -5.32 -5.47
CA ALA A 36 5.73 -4.08 -4.85
C ALA A 36 6.93 -4.28 -3.92
N ASN A 37 7.42 -5.50 -3.80
CA ASN A 37 8.54 -5.82 -2.91
C ASN A 37 8.22 -5.47 -1.45
N LEU A 38 6.99 -5.72 -1.04
CA LEU A 38 6.54 -5.57 0.34
C LEU A 38 6.56 -6.92 1.03
N VAL A 39 6.55 -6.92 2.35
CA VAL A 39 6.39 -8.14 3.14
C VAL A 39 5.22 -7.97 4.11
N VAL A 40 4.61 -9.07 4.50
CA VAL A 40 3.54 -9.06 5.49
C VAL A 40 4.09 -8.49 6.79
N GLY A 41 3.35 -7.55 7.37
CA GLY A 41 3.76 -6.86 8.60
C GLY A 41 4.53 -5.57 8.35
N GLU A 42 4.87 -5.28 7.10
CA GLU A 42 5.60 -4.05 6.78
C GLU A 42 4.70 -2.83 6.95
N LYS A 43 5.25 -1.80 7.58
CA LYS A 43 4.56 -0.52 7.75
C LYS A 43 4.48 0.19 6.40
N VAL A 44 3.30 0.72 6.08
CA VAL A 44 3.07 1.50 4.88
C VAL A 44 2.29 2.77 5.20
N GLN A 45 2.45 3.78 4.35
CA GLN A 45 1.57 4.93 4.31
C GLN A 45 0.54 4.73 3.22
N VAL A 46 -0.70 5.09 3.52
CA VAL A 46 -1.81 5.04 2.57
C VAL A 46 -2.29 6.46 2.36
N VAL A 47 -2.32 6.89 1.10
CA VAL A 47 -2.77 8.23 0.73
C VAL A 47 -4.03 8.08 -0.11
N ASN A 48 -5.13 8.69 0.33
CA ASN A 48 -6.41 8.62 -0.36
C ASN A 48 -6.55 9.81 -1.30
N ILE A 49 -6.62 9.55 -2.59
CA ILE A 49 -6.74 10.61 -3.60
C ILE A 49 -8.07 11.34 -3.51
N ASN A 50 -9.13 10.63 -3.11
CA ASN A 50 -10.49 11.18 -3.12
C ASN A 50 -10.75 12.18 -1.99
N ASN A 51 -10.12 11.99 -0.82
CA ASN A 51 -10.38 12.88 0.33
C ASN A 51 -9.11 13.52 0.90
N GLY A 52 -7.93 13.18 0.37
CA GLY A 52 -6.66 13.74 0.84
C GLY A 52 -6.17 13.17 2.16
N GLU A 53 -6.83 12.19 2.73
CA GLU A 53 -6.40 11.57 3.98
C GLU A 53 -5.10 10.79 3.78
N ARG A 54 -4.25 10.83 4.80
CA ARG A 54 -2.99 10.09 4.85
C ARG A 54 -2.95 9.34 6.17
N LEU A 55 -2.68 8.05 6.13
CA LEU A 55 -2.63 7.23 7.34
C LEU A 55 -1.48 6.24 7.26
N GLU A 56 -1.11 5.68 8.41
CA GLU A 56 -0.11 4.63 8.48
C GLU A 56 -0.76 3.37 9.02
N THR A 57 -0.36 2.23 8.46
CA THR A 57 -0.82 0.93 8.89
C THR A 57 0.22 -0.12 8.47
N TYR A 58 -0.12 -1.39 8.54
CA TYR A 58 0.78 -2.45 8.09
C TYR A 58 0.03 -3.44 7.20
N VAL A 59 0.79 -4.17 6.39
CA VAL A 59 0.28 -5.04 5.35
C VAL A 59 -0.06 -6.42 5.89
N ILE A 60 -1.23 -6.94 5.53
CA ILE A 60 -1.56 -8.36 5.70
C ILE A 60 -1.94 -8.94 4.34
N GLU A 61 -1.79 -10.26 4.20
CA GLU A 61 -1.94 -10.94 2.92
C GLU A 61 -3.40 -11.23 2.61
N GLY A 62 -3.84 -10.83 1.42
CA GLY A 62 -5.12 -11.20 0.86
C GLY A 62 -4.95 -12.31 -0.16
N LYS A 63 -6.07 -12.81 -0.68
CA LYS A 63 -6.07 -13.91 -1.64
C LYS A 63 -5.37 -13.51 -2.94
N SER A 64 -4.45 -14.36 -3.39
CA SER A 64 -3.69 -14.15 -4.61
C SER A 64 -4.60 -14.05 -5.83
N GLY A 65 -4.43 -12.97 -6.60
CA GLY A 65 -5.21 -12.74 -7.82
C GLY A 65 -6.60 -12.18 -7.60
N SER A 66 -6.95 -11.86 -6.34
CA SER A 66 -8.29 -11.35 -6.02
C SER A 66 -8.47 -9.86 -6.32
N GLY A 67 -7.38 -9.12 -6.42
CA GLY A 67 -7.44 -7.67 -6.51
C GLY A 67 -7.84 -7.00 -5.20
N GLU A 68 -7.77 -7.71 -4.10
CA GLU A 68 -8.24 -7.20 -2.81
C GLU A 68 -7.41 -6.05 -2.30
N VAL A 69 -8.08 -4.98 -1.87
CA VAL A 69 -7.51 -3.83 -1.17
C VAL A 69 -8.52 -3.43 -0.10
N THR A 70 -8.32 -3.92 1.13
CA THR A 70 -9.26 -3.72 2.23
C THR A 70 -8.58 -2.95 3.35
N LEU A 71 -9.17 -1.84 3.77
CA LEU A 71 -8.71 -1.09 4.94
C LEU A 71 -9.45 -1.60 6.16
N ASN A 72 -8.70 -2.01 7.19
CA ASN A 72 -9.23 -2.68 8.37
C ASN A 72 -9.09 -1.82 9.62
N GLY A 73 -10.04 -1.97 10.55
CA GLY A 73 -10.01 -1.26 11.83
C GLY A 73 -10.24 0.23 11.66
N PRO A 74 -9.62 1.07 12.50
CA PRO A 74 -9.81 2.53 12.43
C PRO A 74 -9.47 3.13 11.08
N ALA A 75 -8.57 2.52 10.30
CA ALA A 75 -8.24 2.99 8.95
C ALA A 75 -9.46 2.98 8.03
N ALA A 76 -10.44 2.11 8.30
CA ALA A 76 -11.67 2.04 7.52
C ALA A 76 -12.50 3.33 7.62
N ARG A 77 -12.26 4.16 8.63
CA ARG A 77 -12.94 5.45 8.76
C ARG A 77 -12.43 6.49 7.77
N LYS A 78 -11.25 6.27 7.19
CA LYS A 78 -10.60 7.24 6.31
C LYS A 78 -10.76 6.91 4.83
N VAL A 79 -11.49 5.85 4.52
CA VAL A 79 -11.70 5.42 3.14
C VAL A 79 -13.15 4.96 2.96
N GLN A 80 -13.56 4.91 1.71
CA GLN A 80 -14.82 4.27 1.29
C GLN A 80 -14.49 3.31 0.17
N GLN A 81 -15.29 2.25 0.05
CA GLN A 81 -15.18 1.36 -1.09
C GLN A 81 -15.28 2.18 -2.38
N GLY A 82 -14.37 1.95 -3.31
CA GLY A 82 -14.30 2.70 -4.56
C GLY A 82 -13.31 3.85 -4.56
N ASP A 83 -12.81 4.25 -3.38
CA ASP A 83 -11.76 5.29 -3.33
C ASP A 83 -10.50 4.78 -4.00
N VAL A 84 -9.75 5.70 -4.60
CA VAL A 84 -8.44 5.38 -5.20
C VAL A 84 -7.35 5.81 -4.23
N ILE A 85 -6.45 4.90 -3.93
CA ILE A 85 -5.38 5.14 -2.95
C ILE A 85 -4.01 4.85 -3.54
N ILE A 86 -2.99 5.40 -2.90
CA ILE A 86 -1.58 5.14 -3.20
C ILE A 86 -0.97 4.56 -1.93
N ILE A 87 -0.22 3.47 -2.05
CA ILE A 87 0.42 2.79 -0.93
C ILE A 87 1.92 2.95 -1.06
N ILE A 88 2.57 3.48 -0.02
CA ILE A 88 3.98 3.86 -0.06
C ILE A 88 4.72 3.21 1.10
N SER A 89 5.90 2.65 0.83
CA SER A 89 6.80 2.23 1.88
C SER A 89 8.15 2.92 1.76
N TYR A 90 8.84 3.04 2.87
CA TYR A 90 10.12 3.74 2.98
C TYR A 90 11.15 2.82 3.61
N ALA A 91 12.41 3.09 3.35
CA ALA A 91 13.52 2.37 3.96
C ALA A 91 14.59 3.35 4.38
N GLN A 92 15.29 3.03 5.46
CA GLN A 92 16.42 3.81 5.92
C GLN A 92 17.70 3.24 5.31
N MET A 93 18.57 4.11 4.83
CA MET A 93 19.84 3.69 4.30
C MET A 93 20.84 4.85 4.31
N GLU A 94 22.12 4.51 4.19
CA GLU A 94 23.14 5.53 4.09
C GLU A 94 22.91 6.38 2.83
N MET A 95 23.17 7.68 2.95
CA MET A 95 22.93 8.64 1.87
C MET A 95 23.59 8.21 0.54
N GLU A 96 24.81 7.68 0.61
CA GLU A 96 25.51 7.27 -0.61
C GLU A 96 24.81 6.13 -1.33
N ARG A 97 24.23 5.18 -0.55
CA ARG A 97 23.45 4.10 -1.13
C ARG A 97 22.11 4.62 -1.69
N ALA A 98 21.53 5.58 -1.00
CA ALA A 98 20.24 6.17 -1.42
C ALA A 98 20.35 6.84 -2.79
N LYS A 99 21.50 7.43 -3.09
CA LYS A 99 21.72 8.11 -4.38
C LYS A 99 21.60 7.18 -5.58
N VAL A 100 21.87 5.89 -5.38
CA VAL A 100 21.84 4.89 -6.46
C VAL A 100 20.75 3.85 -6.28
N PHE A 101 19.93 3.97 -5.24
CA PHE A 101 18.84 3.04 -4.96
C PHE A 101 17.66 3.28 -5.90
N ASN A 102 17.13 2.21 -6.50
CA ASN A 102 15.98 2.28 -7.37
C ASN A 102 14.75 1.72 -6.64
N PRO A 103 13.75 2.55 -6.32
CA PRO A 103 12.52 2.07 -5.69
C PRO A 103 11.70 1.20 -6.64
N THR A 104 10.89 0.32 -6.06
CA THR A 104 9.96 -0.50 -6.83
C THR A 104 8.64 0.25 -6.95
N LEU A 105 8.25 0.58 -8.18
CA LEU A 105 7.01 1.29 -8.47
C LEU A 105 6.14 0.40 -9.34
N ILE A 106 4.89 0.15 -8.92
CA ILE A 106 3.95 -0.61 -9.73
C ILE A 106 2.69 0.19 -9.98
N PHE A 107 2.06 -0.07 -11.12
CA PHE A 107 0.90 0.67 -11.63
C PHE A 107 -0.21 -0.31 -12.00
N PRO A 108 -0.95 -0.85 -11.02
CA PRO A 108 -2.01 -1.80 -11.31
C PRO A 108 -3.15 -1.16 -12.09
N ASN A 109 -4.00 -1.99 -12.69
CA ASN A 109 -5.21 -1.53 -13.33
C ASN A 109 -6.20 -1.07 -12.26
N GLU A 110 -6.69 0.17 -12.33
CA GLU A 110 -7.59 0.71 -11.31
C GLU A 110 -8.94 0.00 -11.22
N LYS A 111 -9.39 -0.64 -12.28
CA LYS A 111 -10.69 -1.29 -12.28
C LYS A 111 -10.73 -2.57 -11.47
N ASN A 112 -9.63 -3.33 -11.49
CA ASN A 112 -9.58 -4.63 -10.84
C ASN A 112 -8.36 -4.85 -9.95
N ASN A 113 -7.49 -3.84 -9.86
CA ASN A 113 -6.25 -3.88 -9.06
C ASN A 113 -5.27 -4.97 -9.51
N LEU A 114 -5.41 -5.48 -10.70
CA LEU A 114 -4.51 -6.52 -11.20
C LEU A 114 -3.37 -5.91 -12.00
N LEU A 115 -2.25 -6.61 -11.99
CA LEU A 115 -1.09 -6.24 -12.80
C LEU A 115 -1.31 -6.72 -14.23
N GLU A 116 -0.83 -5.92 -15.18
CA GLU A 116 -0.92 -6.26 -16.59
C GLU A 116 0.43 -6.69 -17.15
#